data_cfc4a06027a28d4068e66c5329fb352c
#
_entry.id   cfc4a06027a28d4068e66c5329fb352c
#
_cell.length_a   1.000
_cell.length_b   1.000
_cell.length_c   1.000
_cell.angle_alpha   90.00
_cell.angle_beta   90.00
_cell.angle_gamma   90.00
#
_symmetry.space_group_name_H-M   'P 1'
#
loop_
_entity.id
_entity.type
_entity.pdbx_description
1 polymer ?
#
loop_
_entity_poly.entity_id
_entity_poly.type
_entity_poly.pdbx_seq_one_letter_code
_entity_poly.pdbx_strand_id
1 'polypeptide(L)'
;MTDSTNVSCRPHFPKRAVITGGMPYGNKNLHFGHIAGVFVPADFFARFLRDRLGKENVLFVSGTDCYGSPIAEGYRKKVEREAYKGTILDYVTSNHTLQKRALDAYGISLDFYGGSALEPSLPIHEEMADAIMHRLYEKGTLTKRSTKQFYDTKAHTFLNGRQVI
;
A
#
# COMPACT_ATOMS: atom_id res chain seq x y z
N MET A 1 -9.78 -10.08 54.87
CA MET A 1 -8.76 -10.67 53.97
C MET A 1 -9.19 -10.37 52.56
N THR A 2 -8.65 -9.33 51.99
CA THR A 2 -8.97 -8.90 50.60
C THR A 2 -7.92 -9.50 49.69
N ASP A 3 -8.34 -10.47 48.92
CA ASP A 3 -7.51 -11.08 47.88
C ASP A 3 -7.34 -10.08 46.73
N SER A 4 -6.21 -9.39 46.75
CA SER A 4 -5.82 -8.50 45.64
C SER A 4 -5.29 -9.37 44.52
N THR A 5 -6.18 -9.82 43.62
CA THR A 5 -5.78 -10.41 42.34
C THR A 5 -5.02 -9.36 41.53
N ASN A 6 -3.71 -9.46 41.62
CA ASN A 6 -2.76 -8.65 40.87
C ASN A 6 -2.87 -9.08 39.39
N VAL A 7 -3.86 -8.53 38.65
CA VAL A 7 -4.01 -8.71 37.23
C VAL A 7 -2.80 -8.04 36.58
N SER A 8 -1.85 -8.85 36.16
CA SER A 8 -0.69 -8.39 35.40
C SER A 8 -1.18 -7.66 34.14
N CYS A 9 -1.14 -6.33 34.15
CA CYS A 9 -1.45 -5.46 33.01
C CYS A 9 -0.39 -5.50 31.89
N ARG A 10 0.41 -6.56 31.79
CA ARG A 10 1.38 -6.71 30.71
C ARG A 10 0.63 -7.11 29.44
N PRO A 11 0.82 -6.37 28.33
CA PRO A 11 0.20 -6.74 27.06
C PRO A 11 0.65 -8.14 26.66
N HIS A 12 -0.33 -8.96 26.25
CA HIS A 12 -0.05 -10.30 25.75
C HIS A 12 0.44 -10.18 24.30
N PHE A 13 1.69 -10.46 24.04
CA PHE A 13 2.25 -10.44 22.70
C PHE A 13 1.76 -11.65 21.88
N PRO A 14 1.43 -11.47 20.58
CA PRO A 14 1.12 -12.58 19.70
C PRO A 14 2.36 -13.45 19.47
N LYS A 15 2.16 -14.70 19.04
CA LYS A 15 3.26 -15.58 18.65
C LYS A 15 3.92 -15.16 17.34
N ARG A 16 3.15 -14.57 16.43
CA ARG A 16 3.59 -14.06 15.13
C ARG A 16 2.91 -12.72 14.84
N ALA A 17 3.56 -11.90 14.05
CA ALA A 17 3.01 -10.61 13.63
C ALA A 17 3.29 -10.33 12.15
N VAL A 18 2.31 -9.74 11.48
CA VAL A 18 2.49 -9.14 10.15
C VAL A 18 2.24 -7.64 10.30
N ILE A 19 3.22 -6.85 9.91
CA ILE A 19 3.12 -5.39 9.87
C ILE A 19 3.01 -4.99 8.40
N THR A 20 2.04 -4.15 8.08
CA THR A 20 1.86 -3.62 6.74
C THR A 20 2.11 -2.12 6.72
N GLY A 21 3.00 -1.64 5.86
CA GLY A 21 3.08 -0.23 5.52
C GLY A 21 1.99 0.13 4.51
N GLY A 22 1.40 1.33 4.63
CA GLY A 22 0.46 1.82 3.61
C GLY A 22 1.15 1.91 2.25
N MET A 23 0.49 1.43 1.20
CA MET A 23 1.03 1.39 -0.17
C MET A 23 0.92 2.77 -0.83
N PRO A 24 2.03 3.45 -1.16
CA PRO A 24 1.98 4.69 -1.93
C PRO A 24 1.63 4.42 -3.39
N TYR A 25 0.95 5.39 -4.03
CA TYR A 25 0.69 5.31 -5.47
C TYR A 25 1.98 5.35 -6.30
N GLY A 26 2.04 4.53 -7.35
CA GLY A 26 3.13 4.45 -8.31
C GLY A 26 3.21 5.61 -9.30
N ASN A 27 2.74 6.79 -8.95
CA ASN A 27 2.71 7.98 -9.79
C ASN A 27 3.73 9.06 -9.41
N LYS A 28 4.47 8.87 -8.33
CA LYS A 28 5.44 9.86 -7.82
C LYS A 28 6.40 9.23 -6.80
N ASN A 29 7.47 9.97 -6.51
CA ASN A 29 8.39 9.65 -5.42
C ASN A 29 7.73 9.77 -4.05
N LEU A 30 8.32 9.12 -3.05
CA LEU A 30 7.94 9.30 -1.67
C LEU A 30 8.27 10.73 -1.22
N HIS A 31 7.38 11.32 -0.47
CA HIS A 31 7.61 12.57 0.23
C HIS A 31 7.74 12.31 1.74
N PHE A 32 8.14 13.34 2.47
CA PHE A 32 8.38 13.27 3.91
C PHE A 32 7.20 12.65 4.70
N GLY A 33 5.95 12.95 4.31
CA GLY A 33 4.76 12.39 4.94
C GLY A 33 4.65 10.85 4.80
N HIS A 34 5.13 10.27 3.70
CA HIS A 34 5.20 8.81 3.57
C HIS A 34 6.30 8.25 4.49
N ILE A 35 7.48 8.85 4.47
CA ILE A 35 8.63 8.35 5.24
C ILE A 35 8.35 8.48 6.74
N ALA A 36 8.11 9.70 7.23
CA ALA A 36 7.97 9.97 8.66
C ALA A 36 6.59 9.54 9.23
N GLY A 37 5.53 9.60 8.41
CA GLY A 37 4.16 9.31 8.87
C GLY A 37 3.75 7.84 8.75
N VAL A 38 4.41 7.06 7.88
CA VAL A 38 4.04 5.66 7.62
C VAL A 38 5.21 4.72 7.87
N PHE A 39 6.31 4.87 7.11
CA PHE A 39 7.35 3.85 7.08
C PHE A 39 8.24 3.84 8.31
N VAL A 40 8.66 5.00 8.82
CA VAL A 40 9.49 5.07 10.03
C VAL A 40 8.76 4.53 11.26
N PRO A 41 7.49 4.93 11.56
CA PRO A 41 6.76 4.35 12.69
C PRO A 41 6.52 2.84 12.54
N ALA A 42 6.19 2.37 11.32
CA ALA A 42 5.98 0.95 11.07
C ALA A 42 7.28 0.14 11.22
N ASP A 43 8.41 0.67 10.75
CA ASP A 43 9.72 0.03 10.90
C ASP A 43 10.16 -0.03 12.36
N PHE A 44 9.95 1.05 13.11
CA PHE A 44 10.22 1.06 14.54
C PHE A 44 9.43 -0.03 15.26
N PHE A 45 8.14 -0.14 14.95
CA PHE A 45 7.29 -1.18 15.53
C PHE A 45 7.69 -2.59 15.08
N ALA A 46 8.06 -2.77 13.81
CA ALA A 46 8.55 -4.04 13.31
C ALA A 46 9.83 -4.49 14.04
N ARG A 47 10.79 -3.59 14.22
CA ARG A 47 12.04 -3.86 14.97
C ARG A 47 11.74 -4.18 16.42
N PHE A 48 10.87 -3.43 17.08
CA PHE A 48 10.44 -3.71 18.44
C PHE A 48 9.83 -5.11 18.59
N LEU A 49 8.95 -5.51 17.65
CA LEU A 49 8.35 -6.85 17.69
C LEU A 49 9.37 -7.95 17.37
N ARG A 50 10.30 -7.72 16.43
CA ARG A 50 11.37 -8.69 16.14
C ARG A 50 12.28 -8.94 17.34
N ASP A 51 12.53 -7.90 18.14
CA ASP A 51 13.28 -8.04 19.39
C ASP A 51 12.52 -8.89 20.44
N ARG A 52 11.20 -8.84 20.46
CA ARG A 52 10.34 -9.56 21.42
C ARG A 52 9.95 -10.96 21.00
N LEU A 53 9.75 -11.19 19.71
CA LEU A 53 9.18 -12.42 19.17
C LEU A 53 10.19 -13.29 18.41
N GLY A 54 11.35 -12.74 18.07
CA GLY A 54 12.28 -13.31 17.09
C GLY A 54 11.98 -12.81 15.67
N LYS A 55 13.03 -12.61 14.89
CA LYS A 55 12.96 -12.07 13.53
C LYS A 55 12.07 -12.92 12.61
N GLU A 56 12.15 -14.23 12.73
CA GLU A 56 11.44 -15.23 11.95
C GLU A 56 9.91 -15.23 12.20
N ASN A 57 9.46 -14.59 13.28
CA ASN A 57 8.06 -14.51 13.66
C ASN A 57 7.40 -13.17 13.30
N VAL A 58 8.15 -12.26 12.67
CA VAL A 58 7.65 -10.92 12.33
C VAL A 58 7.93 -10.61 10.87
N LEU A 59 6.86 -10.42 10.09
CA LEU A 59 6.93 -10.03 8.69
C LEU A 59 6.52 -8.56 8.55
N PHE A 60 7.37 -7.74 7.93
CA PHE A 60 7.07 -6.35 7.61
C PHE A 60 7.05 -6.16 6.10
N VAL A 61 5.88 -5.85 5.56
CA VAL A 61 5.64 -5.76 4.12
C VAL A 61 4.97 -4.46 3.71
N SER A 62 5.24 -4.03 2.50
CA SER A 62 4.52 -2.96 1.82
C SER A 62 4.70 -3.10 0.31
N GLY A 63 4.29 -2.09 -0.44
CA GLY A 63 4.43 -2.10 -1.89
C GLY A 63 3.95 -0.80 -2.53
N THR A 64 4.00 -0.77 -3.84
CA THR A 64 3.48 0.32 -4.67
C THR A 64 2.08 -0.04 -5.14
N ASP A 65 1.12 0.86 -4.90
CA ASP A 65 -0.20 0.79 -5.52
C ASP A 65 -0.07 1.24 -6.99
N CYS A 66 -0.33 0.31 -7.90
CA CYS A 66 -0.11 0.48 -9.34
C CYS A 66 -1.38 0.83 -10.12
N TYR A 67 -2.53 0.95 -9.47
CA TYR A 67 -3.83 1.13 -10.13
C TYR A 67 -4.51 2.46 -9.79
N GLY A 68 -5.54 2.78 -10.56
CA GLY A 68 -6.44 3.89 -10.30
C GLY A 68 -6.15 5.17 -11.08
N SER A 69 -7.11 6.09 -11.03
CA SER A 69 -7.05 7.36 -11.76
C SER A 69 -5.83 8.24 -11.46
N PRO A 70 -5.24 8.25 -10.25
CA PRO A 70 -4.01 9.01 -10.00
C PRO A 70 -2.82 8.54 -10.84
N ILE A 71 -2.74 7.23 -11.14
CA ILE A 71 -1.68 6.67 -11.99
C ILE A 71 -1.88 7.12 -13.44
N ALA A 72 -3.10 6.92 -13.98
CA ALA A 72 -3.44 7.31 -15.34
C ALA A 72 -3.20 8.81 -15.58
N GLU A 73 -3.63 9.67 -14.66
CA GLU A 73 -3.44 11.12 -14.74
C GLU A 73 -1.97 11.53 -14.62
N GLY A 74 -1.21 10.90 -13.72
CA GLY A 74 0.24 11.12 -13.59
C GLY A 74 0.99 10.75 -14.87
N TYR A 75 0.67 9.60 -15.46
CA TYR A 75 1.23 9.13 -16.70
C TYR A 75 0.88 10.09 -17.87
N ARG A 76 -0.41 10.46 -18.01
CA ARG A 76 -0.86 11.41 -19.04
C ARG A 76 -0.08 12.72 -18.98
N LYS A 77 0.03 13.32 -17.77
CA LYS A 77 0.80 14.56 -17.58
C LYS A 77 2.27 14.40 -17.96
N LYS A 78 2.86 13.26 -17.66
CA LYS A 78 4.26 13.00 -18.00
C LYS A 78 4.47 12.89 -19.52
N VAL A 79 3.57 12.23 -20.21
CA VAL A 79 3.58 12.15 -21.69
C VAL A 79 3.42 13.53 -22.32
N GLU A 80 2.46 14.33 -21.86
CA GLU A 80 2.16 15.65 -22.43
C GLU A 80 3.24 16.69 -22.15
N ARG A 81 3.81 16.71 -20.93
CA ARG A 81 4.74 17.78 -20.51
C ARG A 81 6.21 17.45 -20.73
N GLU A 82 6.55 16.16 -20.63
CA GLU A 82 7.96 15.71 -20.68
C GLU A 82 8.25 14.84 -21.90
N ALA A 83 7.29 14.71 -22.86
CA ALA A 83 7.38 13.85 -24.04
C ALA A 83 7.83 12.41 -23.69
N TYR A 84 7.35 11.88 -22.57
CA TYR A 84 7.68 10.54 -22.11
C TYR A 84 7.21 9.48 -23.11
N LYS A 85 8.11 8.56 -23.50
CA LYS A 85 7.88 7.55 -24.53
C LYS A 85 7.65 6.13 -23.99
N GLY A 86 7.81 5.93 -22.68
CA GLY A 86 7.57 4.63 -22.04
C GLY A 86 6.08 4.32 -21.89
N THR A 87 5.75 3.08 -21.64
CA THR A 87 4.39 2.64 -21.31
C THR A 87 3.99 3.10 -19.92
N ILE A 88 2.70 2.96 -19.58
CA ILE A 88 2.23 3.20 -18.21
C ILE A 88 2.87 2.22 -17.22
N LEU A 89 3.17 0.99 -17.64
CA LEU A 89 3.88 0.01 -16.84
C LEU A 89 5.32 0.44 -16.57
N ASP A 90 6.03 0.96 -17.57
CA ASP A 90 7.38 1.51 -17.39
C ASP A 90 7.39 2.69 -16.43
N TYR A 91 6.38 3.54 -16.53
CA TYR A 91 6.19 4.67 -15.64
C TYR A 91 6.03 4.25 -14.17
N VAL A 92 5.16 3.27 -13.91
CA VAL A 92 4.92 2.74 -12.57
C VAL A 92 6.15 1.99 -12.05
N THR A 93 6.79 1.17 -12.88
CA THR A 93 8.01 0.43 -12.54
C THR A 93 9.15 1.37 -12.14
N SER A 94 9.31 2.46 -12.87
CA SER A 94 10.30 3.50 -12.54
C SER A 94 10.03 4.13 -11.18
N ASN A 95 8.79 4.52 -10.91
CA ASN A 95 8.40 5.09 -9.61
C ASN A 95 8.54 4.07 -8.47
N HIS A 96 8.16 2.81 -8.69
CA HIS A 96 8.38 1.72 -7.72
C HIS A 96 9.85 1.59 -7.33
N THR A 97 10.74 1.58 -8.32
CA THR A 97 12.20 1.51 -8.10
C THR A 97 12.70 2.69 -7.28
N LEU A 98 12.24 3.90 -7.59
CA LEU A 98 12.62 5.11 -6.83
C LEU A 98 12.09 5.08 -5.40
N GLN A 99 10.85 4.63 -5.20
CA GLN A 99 10.26 4.47 -3.87
C GLN A 99 11.06 3.46 -3.03
N LYS A 100 11.36 2.29 -3.61
CA LYS A 100 12.18 1.28 -2.93
C LYS A 100 13.55 1.80 -2.53
N ARG A 101 14.26 2.46 -3.45
CA ARG A 101 15.57 3.08 -3.17
C ARG A 101 15.49 4.10 -2.04
N ALA A 102 14.44 4.90 -1.99
CA ALA A 102 14.24 5.85 -0.90
C ALA A 102 14.07 5.12 0.44
N LEU A 103 13.26 4.07 0.50
CA LEU A 103 13.06 3.28 1.72
C LEU A 103 14.36 2.61 2.17
N ASP A 104 15.12 2.04 1.25
CA ASP A 104 16.42 1.44 1.53
C ASP A 104 17.43 2.48 2.09
N ALA A 105 17.45 3.69 1.51
CA ALA A 105 18.32 4.78 1.96
C ALA A 105 17.97 5.26 3.39
N TYR A 106 16.72 5.18 3.79
CA TYR A 106 16.28 5.44 5.17
C TYR A 106 16.45 4.22 6.10
N GLY A 107 16.96 3.11 5.60
CA GLY A 107 17.18 1.89 6.38
C GLY A 107 15.89 1.22 6.85
N ILE A 108 14.77 1.42 6.14
CA ILE A 108 13.49 0.77 6.44
C ILE A 108 13.61 -0.73 6.21
N SER A 109 13.37 -1.52 7.25
CA SER A 109 13.66 -2.96 7.30
C SER A 109 12.52 -3.84 6.75
N LEU A 110 11.96 -3.47 5.60
CA LEU A 110 10.95 -4.29 4.92
C LEU A 110 11.52 -5.65 4.54
N ASP A 111 10.75 -6.71 4.79
CA ASP A 111 11.05 -8.06 4.29
C ASP A 111 10.63 -8.18 2.83
N PHE A 112 9.58 -7.46 2.43
CA PHE A 112 9.11 -7.43 1.05
C PHE A 112 8.50 -6.07 0.68
N TYR A 113 8.86 -5.57 -0.51
CA TYR A 113 8.27 -4.38 -1.12
C TYR A 113 7.85 -4.72 -2.55
N GLY A 114 6.58 -5.04 -2.74
CA GLY A 114 6.01 -5.44 -4.01
C GLY A 114 5.35 -4.30 -4.79
N GLY A 115 4.71 -4.64 -5.90
CA GLY A 115 3.84 -3.74 -6.64
C GLY A 115 2.61 -4.48 -7.10
N SER A 116 1.42 -3.90 -6.93
CA SER A 116 0.15 -4.59 -7.21
C SER A 116 -0.02 -5.01 -8.69
N ALA A 117 0.71 -4.35 -9.62
CA ALA A 117 0.75 -4.72 -11.04
C ALA A 117 2.15 -5.14 -11.52
N LEU A 118 3.07 -5.45 -10.59
CA LEU A 118 4.46 -5.79 -10.92
C LEU A 118 4.81 -7.20 -10.48
N GLU A 119 5.62 -7.87 -11.30
CA GLU A 119 6.19 -9.16 -10.92
C GLU A 119 7.14 -9.05 -9.71
N PRO A 120 7.18 -10.04 -8.82
CA PRO A 120 6.42 -11.30 -8.82
C PRO A 120 5.06 -11.19 -8.10
N SER A 121 4.61 -10.00 -7.71
CA SER A 121 3.40 -9.80 -6.90
C SER A 121 2.11 -9.91 -7.70
N LEU A 122 2.14 -9.55 -8.98
CA LEU A 122 0.95 -9.42 -9.83
C LEU A 122 0.05 -10.68 -9.81
N PRO A 123 0.53 -11.90 -10.16
CA PRO A 123 -0.34 -13.06 -10.24
C PRO A 123 -0.96 -13.43 -8.88
N ILE A 124 -0.18 -13.29 -7.81
CA ILE A 124 -0.66 -13.58 -6.46
C ILE A 124 -1.70 -12.54 -6.02
N HIS A 125 -1.48 -11.28 -6.37
CA HIS A 125 -2.42 -10.20 -6.05
C HIS A 125 -3.76 -10.39 -6.77
N GLU A 126 -3.74 -10.71 -8.06
CA GLU A 126 -4.94 -10.97 -8.85
C GLU A 126 -5.72 -12.16 -8.30
N GLU A 127 -5.07 -13.31 -8.08
CA GLU A 127 -5.70 -14.50 -7.52
C GLU A 127 -6.35 -14.24 -6.15
N MET A 128 -5.64 -13.56 -5.25
CA MET A 128 -6.15 -13.27 -3.92
C MET A 128 -7.30 -12.26 -3.94
N ALA A 129 -7.20 -11.22 -4.76
CA ALA A 129 -8.26 -10.23 -4.90
C ALA A 129 -9.55 -10.86 -5.45
N ASP A 130 -9.43 -11.67 -6.48
CA ASP A 130 -10.54 -12.40 -7.08
C ASP A 130 -11.20 -13.37 -6.07
N ALA A 131 -10.41 -14.19 -5.39
CA ALA A 131 -10.89 -15.12 -4.38
C ALA A 131 -11.62 -14.41 -3.22
N ILE A 132 -11.13 -13.25 -2.76
CA ILE A 132 -11.77 -12.44 -1.71
C ILE A 132 -13.10 -11.90 -2.22
N MET A 133 -13.13 -11.33 -3.43
CA MET A 133 -14.33 -10.74 -4.02
C MET A 133 -15.43 -11.80 -4.24
N HIS A 134 -15.08 -12.98 -4.75
CA HIS A 134 -16.00 -14.10 -4.88
C HIS A 134 -16.61 -14.51 -3.55
N ARG A 135 -15.80 -14.70 -2.52
CA ARG A 135 -16.29 -15.05 -1.17
C ARG A 135 -17.23 -13.99 -0.58
N LEU A 136 -16.93 -12.70 -0.78
CA LEU A 136 -17.80 -11.61 -0.32
C LEU A 136 -19.14 -11.59 -1.08
N TYR A 137 -19.11 -11.86 -2.37
CA TYR A 137 -20.29 -11.97 -3.21
C TYR A 137 -21.16 -13.16 -2.79
N GLU A 138 -20.59 -14.35 -2.66
CA GLU A 138 -21.31 -15.57 -2.25
C GLU A 138 -21.95 -15.43 -0.86
N LYS A 139 -21.28 -14.73 0.06
CA LYS A 139 -21.82 -14.42 1.40
C LYS A 139 -22.91 -13.35 1.40
N GLY A 140 -23.25 -12.77 0.24
CA GLY A 140 -24.22 -11.67 0.16
C GLY A 140 -23.76 -10.37 0.86
N THR A 141 -22.46 -10.23 1.15
CA THR A 141 -21.92 -9.03 1.80
C THR A 141 -21.84 -7.86 0.84
N LEU A 142 -21.67 -8.12 -0.47
CA LEU A 142 -21.60 -7.09 -1.50
C LEU A 142 -23.00 -6.69 -1.97
N THR A 143 -23.26 -5.38 -1.99
CA THR A 143 -24.49 -4.82 -2.52
C THR A 143 -24.19 -3.87 -3.68
N LYS A 144 -24.93 -4.02 -4.77
CA LYS A 144 -24.82 -3.12 -5.90
C LYS A 144 -25.54 -1.79 -5.59
N ARG A 145 -24.81 -0.67 -5.68
CA ARG A 145 -25.36 0.68 -5.51
C ARG A 145 -24.93 1.58 -6.65
N SER A 146 -25.81 2.48 -7.07
CA SER A 146 -25.49 3.54 -8.02
C SER A 146 -25.17 4.82 -7.26
N THR A 147 -24.03 5.44 -7.59
CA THR A 147 -23.62 6.74 -7.02
C THR A 147 -23.30 7.71 -8.14
N LYS A 148 -23.64 9.00 -7.95
CA LYS A 148 -23.23 10.05 -8.88
C LYS A 148 -21.75 10.36 -8.67
N GLN A 149 -20.99 10.41 -9.77
CA GLN A 149 -19.59 10.76 -9.74
C GLN A 149 -19.27 11.80 -10.82
N PHE A 150 -18.29 12.64 -10.56
CA PHE A 150 -17.78 13.57 -11.56
C PHE A 150 -16.92 12.82 -12.57
N TYR A 151 -17.17 13.09 -13.85
CA TYR A 151 -16.47 12.46 -14.94
C TYR A 151 -16.03 13.52 -15.95
N ASP A 152 -14.73 13.54 -16.27
CA ASP A 152 -14.17 14.38 -17.33
C ASP A 152 -14.35 13.69 -18.68
N THR A 153 -15.22 14.23 -19.51
CA THR A 153 -15.53 13.68 -20.83
C THR A 153 -14.41 13.89 -21.85
N LYS A 154 -13.48 14.84 -21.62
CA LYS A 154 -12.33 15.08 -22.49
C LYS A 154 -11.18 14.16 -22.15
N ALA A 155 -10.89 13.99 -20.87
CA ALA A 155 -9.84 13.10 -20.38
C ALA A 155 -10.30 11.64 -20.20
N HIS A 156 -11.60 11.35 -20.42
CA HIS A 156 -12.20 10.03 -20.23
C HIS A 156 -11.88 9.39 -18.87
N THR A 157 -11.93 10.19 -17.79
CA THR A 157 -11.57 9.71 -16.45
C THR A 157 -12.51 10.23 -15.36
N PHE A 158 -12.67 9.45 -14.29
CA PHE A 158 -13.39 9.89 -13.11
C PHE A 158 -12.53 10.88 -12.31
N LEU A 159 -13.19 11.91 -11.76
CA LEU A 159 -12.55 12.93 -10.94
C LEU A 159 -12.88 12.69 -9.47
N ASN A 160 -11.88 12.88 -8.61
CA ASN A 160 -12.15 12.98 -7.17
C ASN A 160 -12.53 14.42 -6.80
N GLY A 161 -13.18 14.64 -5.64
CA GLY A 161 -13.69 15.94 -5.23
C GLY A 161 -12.66 17.08 -5.17
N ARG A 162 -11.34 16.77 -5.15
CA ARG A 162 -10.28 17.78 -5.16
C ARG A 162 -9.90 18.23 -6.59
N GLN A 163 -10.36 17.56 -7.59
CA GLN A 163 -10.07 17.84 -9.02
C GLN A 163 -11.22 18.61 -9.69
N VAL A 164 -12.32 18.79 -8.98
CA VAL A 164 -13.48 19.57 -9.44
C VAL A 164 -13.36 20.98 -8.86
N ILE A 165 -13.18 21.97 -9.75
CA ILE A 165 -13.12 23.40 -9.42
C ILE A 165 -14.44 24.04 -9.86
#